data_f63840dd14882077974e2f839faf30fc
#
_entry.id   f63840dd14882077974e2f839faf30fc
#
_cell.length_a   1.000
_cell.length_b   1.000
_cell.length_c   1.000
_cell.angle_alpha   90.00
_cell.angle_beta   90.00
_cell.angle_gamma   90.00
#
_symmetry.space_group_name_H-M   'P 1'
#
loop_
_entity.id
_entity.type
_entity.pdbx_description
1 polymer ?
#
loop_
_entity_poly.entity_id
_entity_poly.type
_entity_poly.pdbx_seq_one_letter_code
_entity_poly.pdbx_strand_id
1 'polypeptide(L)'
;ETMYKNSVIRMVISNYASDGILIAAICAAPMVLGAAGVLKDKHATVYPGLEQYLEGATVHREALVIEHDNLITAAGPAATRLFAFAIARRLVDNAAVVDQVEHDMLFAGFDSSVNQVLKFKG
;
A
#
# COMPACT_ATOMS: atom_id res chain seq x y z
N GLU A 1 2.23 -6.59 -16.54
CA GLU A 1 1.16 -6.73 -17.53
C GLU A 1 0.43 -8.06 -17.41
N THR A 2 1.18 -9.16 -17.34
CA THR A 2 0.55 -10.49 -17.27
C THR A 2 -0.33 -10.64 -16.03
N MET A 3 0.15 -10.20 -14.87
CA MET A 3 -0.63 -10.25 -13.63
C MET A 3 -1.88 -9.38 -13.71
N TYR A 4 -1.74 -8.21 -14.29
CA TYR A 4 -2.84 -7.26 -14.42
C TYR A 4 -4.03 -7.86 -15.17
N LYS A 5 -3.74 -8.64 -16.21
CA LYS A 5 -4.77 -9.23 -17.09
C LYS A 5 -5.22 -10.63 -16.66
N ASN A 6 -4.57 -11.23 -15.67
CA ASN A 6 -4.85 -12.60 -15.28
C ASN A 6 -6.12 -12.67 -14.42
N SER A 7 -7.15 -13.35 -14.94
CA SER A 7 -8.45 -13.43 -14.26
C SER A 7 -8.39 -14.24 -12.96
N VAL A 8 -7.53 -15.26 -12.89
CA VAL A 8 -7.38 -16.08 -11.68
C VAL A 8 -6.75 -15.23 -10.57
N ILE A 9 -5.70 -14.47 -10.89
CA ILE A 9 -5.05 -13.59 -9.92
C ILE A 9 -6.03 -12.54 -9.41
N ARG A 10 -6.82 -11.94 -10.31
CA ARG A 10 -7.83 -10.96 -9.90
C ARG A 10 -8.87 -11.55 -8.96
N MET A 11 -9.30 -12.78 -9.23
CA MET A 11 -10.26 -13.47 -8.38
C MET A 11 -9.69 -13.75 -6.99
N VAL A 12 -8.44 -14.23 -6.92
CA VAL A 12 -7.76 -14.51 -5.64
C VAL A 12 -7.66 -13.23 -4.82
N ILE A 13 -7.23 -12.12 -5.44
CA ILE A 13 -7.11 -10.83 -4.76
C ILE A 13 -8.48 -10.38 -4.24
N SER A 14 -9.51 -10.49 -5.06
CA SER A 14 -10.86 -10.09 -4.66
C SER A 14 -11.34 -10.89 -3.44
N ASN A 15 -11.11 -12.21 -3.45
CA ASN A 15 -11.49 -13.07 -2.34
C ASN A 15 -10.73 -12.70 -1.06
N TYR A 16 -9.41 -12.47 -1.17
CA TYR A 16 -8.60 -12.10 -0.01
C TYR A 16 -9.02 -10.75 0.56
N ALA A 17 -9.33 -9.79 -0.29
CA ALA A 17 -9.80 -8.48 0.15
C ALA A 17 -11.12 -8.60 0.90
N SER A 18 -12.06 -9.42 0.39
CA SER A 18 -13.36 -9.64 1.03
C SER A 18 -13.21 -10.31 2.39
N ASP A 19 -12.19 -11.16 2.55
CA ASP A 19 -11.94 -11.84 3.82
C ASP A 19 -11.14 -10.99 4.81
N GLY A 20 -10.83 -9.76 4.48
CA GLY A 20 -10.08 -8.86 5.35
C GLY A 20 -8.61 -9.20 5.50
N ILE A 21 -8.06 -10.02 4.61
CA ILE A 21 -6.64 -10.38 4.61
C ILE A 21 -5.83 -9.18 4.15
N LEU A 22 -4.70 -8.94 4.81
CA LEU A 22 -3.82 -7.83 4.44
C LEU A 22 -3.30 -8.02 3.01
N ILE A 23 -3.47 -6.98 2.20
CA ILE A 23 -2.95 -6.93 0.84
C ILE A 23 -2.06 -5.71 0.73
N ALA A 24 -0.85 -5.91 0.20
CA ALA A 24 0.11 -4.83 0.03
C ALA A 24 0.67 -4.84 -1.39
N ALA A 25 0.80 -3.66 -1.99
CA ALA A 25 1.30 -3.53 -3.36
C ALA A 25 2.09 -2.23 -3.51
N ILE A 26 3.19 -2.30 -4.24
CA ILE A 26 4.09 -1.17 -4.45
C ILE A 26 4.38 -0.98 -5.94
N CYS A 27 4.72 0.25 -6.32
CA CYS A 27 5.13 0.65 -7.65
C CYS A 27 3.98 0.50 -8.64
N ALA A 28 4.09 -0.38 -9.63
CA ALA A 28 3.03 -0.64 -10.60
C ALA A 28 2.03 -1.70 -10.13
N ALA A 29 2.36 -2.46 -9.08
CA ALA A 29 1.51 -3.55 -8.61
C ALA A 29 0.10 -3.12 -8.19
N PRO A 30 -0.15 -1.91 -7.65
CA PRO A 30 -1.52 -1.47 -7.35
C PRO A 30 -2.46 -1.52 -8.56
N MET A 31 -1.94 -1.51 -9.79
CA MET A 31 -2.76 -1.69 -10.99
C MET A 31 -3.54 -3.01 -10.95
N VAL A 32 -2.91 -4.05 -10.42
CA VAL A 32 -3.54 -5.37 -10.32
C VAL A 32 -4.72 -5.31 -9.35
N LEU A 33 -4.56 -4.55 -8.26
CA LEU A 33 -5.65 -4.34 -7.30
C LEU A 33 -6.80 -3.57 -7.93
N GLY A 34 -6.48 -2.57 -8.74
CA GLY A 34 -7.50 -1.82 -9.50
C GLY A 34 -8.27 -2.73 -10.43
N ALA A 35 -7.57 -3.59 -11.16
CA ALA A 35 -8.19 -4.55 -12.08
C ALA A 35 -9.05 -5.57 -11.35
N ALA A 36 -8.71 -5.92 -10.12
CA ALA A 36 -9.49 -6.85 -9.30
C ALA A 36 -10.73 -6.20 -8.67
N GLY A 37 -10.88 -4.87 -8.80
CA GLY A 37 -12.04 -4.16 -8.26
C GLY A 37 -11.99 -3.92 -6.76
N VAL A 38 -10.86 -4.19 -6.09
CA VAL A 38 -10.77 -4.08 -4.64
C VAL A 38 -10.44 -2.67 -4.16
N LEU A 39 -10.15 -1.75 -5.08
CA LEU A 39 -9.82 -0.36 -4.74
C LEU A 39 -11.02 0.58 -4.81
N LYS A 40 -12.18 0.09 -5.19
CA LYS A 40 -13.37 0.92 -5.27
C LYS A 40 -13.68 1.52 -3.90
N ASP A 41 -13.85 2.84 -3.86
CA ASP A 41 -14.12 3.61 -2.65
C ASP A 41 -12.98 3.55 -1.62
N LYS A 42 -11.77 3.18 -2.06
CA LYS A 42 -10.59 3.14 -1.20
C LYS A 42 -9.62 4.24 -1.58
N HIS A 43 -8.84 4.67 -0.60
CA HIS A 43 -7.70 5.56 -0.85
C HIS A 43 -6.48 4.72 -1.20
N ALA A 44 -5.69 5.16 -2.17
CA ALA A 44 -4.54 4.39 -2.65
C ALA A 44 -3.52 5.28 -3.33
N THR A 45 -2.33 4.73 -3.56
CA THR A 45 -1.31 5.36 -4.39
C THR A 45 -0.68 4.31 -5.30
N VAL A 46 0.08 4.78 -6.29
CA VAL A 46 0.69 3.94 -7.31
C VAL A 46 1.89 4.69 -7.90
N TYR A 47 2.72 4.01 -8.66
CA TYR A 47 3.80 4.65 -9.39
C TYR A 47 3.25 5.78 -10.26
N PRO A 48 3.89 6.96 -10.26
CA PRO A 48 3.40 8.11 -11.03
C PRO A 48 3.17 7.77 -12.51
N GLY A 49 2.02 8.22 -13.01
CA GLY A 49 1.64 7.97 -14.39
C GLY A 49 0.71 6.76 -14.58
N LEU A 50 0.47 5.99 -13.52
CA LEU A 50 -0.38 4.80 -13.59
C LEU A 50 -1.71 4.96 -12.85
N GLU A 51 -2.05 6.18 -12.43
CA GLU A 51 -3.22 6.45 -11.61
C GLU A 51 -4.53 6.02 -12.27
N GLN A 52 -4.60 6.09 -13.59
CA GLN A 52 -5.82 5.73 -14.32
C GLN A 52 -6.19 4.25 -14.17
N TYR A 53 -5.24 3.41 -13.78
CA TYR A 53 -5.49 1.98 -13.61
C TYR A 53 -6.08 1.64 -12.22
N LEU A 54 -6.15 2.60 -11.32
CA LEU A 54 -6.73 2.42 -9.99
C LEU A 54 -8.21 2.79 -10.01
N GLU A 55 -8.98 2.06 -10.78
CA GLU A 55 -10.37 2.37 -11.03
C GLU A 55 -11.18 2.40 -9.73
N GLY A 56 -11.90 3.49 -9.53
CA GLY A 56 -12.76 3.68 -8.36
C GLY A 56 -12.04 4.16 -7.11
N ALA A 57 -10.72 4.25 -7.13
CA ALA A 57 -9.94 4.69 -5.97
C ALA A 57 -9.83 6.22 -5.92
N THR A 58 -9.66 6.73 -4.70
CA THR A 58 -9.18 8.10 -4.51
C THR A 58 -7.66 8.04 -4.46
N VAL A 59 -7.00 8.52 -5.50
CA VAL A 59 -5.54 8.41 -5.64
C VAL A 59 -4.84 9.61 -5.01
N HIS A 60 -3.81 9.35 -4.20
CA HIS A 60 -3.01 10.37 -3.54
C HIS A 60 -1.60 10.39 -4.12
N ARG A 61 -1.37 11.28 -5.07
CA ARG A 61 -0.06 11.41 -5.74
C ARG A 61 1.02 11.95 -4.83
N GLU A 62 0.62 12.70 -3.81
CA GLU A 62 1.54 13.32 -2.85
C GLU A 62 2.04 12.35 -1.78
N ALA A 63 1.40 11.20 -1.64
CA ALA A 63 1.74 10.25 -0.59
C ALA A 63 2.67 9.16 -1.11
N LEU A 64 3.61 8.74 -0.28
CA LEU A 64 4.48 7.60 -0.57
C LEU A 64 3.81 6.28 -0.22
N VAL A 65 3.05 6.23 0.87
CA VAL A 65 2.35 5.03 1.32
C VAL A 65 0.94 5.41 1.77
N ILE A 66 -0.04 4.63 1.36
CA ILE A 66 -1.43 4.76 1.81
C ILE A 66 -1.85 3.45 2.48
N GLU A 67 -2.38 3.56 3.68
CA GLU A 67 -3.04 2.44 4.36
C GLU A 67 -4.53 2.71 4.42
N HIS A 68 -5.32 1.77 3.93
CA HIS A 68 -6.77 1.86 4.02
C HIS A 68 -7.32 0.47 4.37
N ASP A 69 -7.81 0.31 5.60
CA ASP A 69 -8.27 -0.97 6.12
C ASP A 69 -7.20 -2.06 5.94
N ASN A 70 -7.48 -3.11 5.15
CA ASN A 70 -6.55 -4.21 4.89
C ASN A 70 -5.68 -4.00 3.63
N LEU A 71 -5.65 -2.79 3.09
CA LEU A 71 -4.88 -2.48 1.88
C LEU A 71 -3.73 -1.54 2.23
N ILE A 72 -2.54 -1.86 1.73
CA ILE A 72 -1.38 -0.95 1.80
C ILE A 72 -0.84 -0.80 0.38
N THR A 73 -0.81 0.43 -0.12
CA THR A 73 -0.25 0.73 -1.43
C THR A 73 0.88 1.73 -1.28
N ALA A 74 1.88 1.64 -2.16
CA ALA A 74 3.04 2.51 -2.13
C ALA A 74 3.48 2.90 -3.53
N ALA A 75 4.07 4.08 -3.66
CA ALA A 75 4.30 4.70 -4.96
C ALA A 75 5.51 4.15 -5.71
N GLY A 76 6.58 3.78 -5.02
CA GLY A 76 7.77 3.32 -5.73
C GLY A 76 8.99 3.20 -4.83
N PRO A 77 10.19 3.15 -5.43
CA PRO A 77 11.43 2.86 -4.68
C PRO A 77 11.66 3.77 -3.47
N ALA A 78 11.35 5.06 -3.59
CA ALA A 78 11.51 5.99 -2.48
C ALA A 78 10.62 5.65 -1.28
N ALA A 79 9.56 4.89 -1.50
CA ALA A 79 8.62 4.49 -0.45
C ALA A 79 8.97 3.15 0.20
N THR A 80 10.00 2.46 -0.28
CA THR A 80 10.29 1.07 0.13
C THR A 80 10.41 0.92 1.64
N ARG A 81 11.16 1.80 2.27
CA ARG A 81 11.36 1.78 3.73
C ARG A 81 10.02 1.93 4.47
N LEU A 82 9.26 2.96 4.13
CA LEU A 82 7.98 3.25 4.77
C LEU A 82 6.97 2.11 4.53
N PHE A 83 6.98 1.57 3.32
CA PHE A 83 6.11 0.46 2.93
C PHE A 83 6.43 -0.80 3.76
N ALA A 84 7.72 -1.15 3.85
CA ALA A 84 8.14 -2.33 4.61
C ALA A 84 7.75 -2.22 6.09
N PHE A 85 7.98 -1.07 6.70
CA PHE A 85 7.62 -0.87 8.10
C PHE A 85 6.10 -0.81 8.31
N ALA A 86 5.36 -0.25 7.37
CA ALA A 86 3.90 -0.27 7.43
C ALA A 86 3.36 -1.70 7.45
N ILE A 87 3.89 -2.57 6.58
CA ILE A 87 3.52 -3.98 6.55
C ILE A 87 3.91 -4.66 7.87
N ALA A 88 5.14 -4.43 8.33
CA ALA A 88 5.62 -5.05 9.56
C ALA A 88 4.73 -4.69 10.76
N ARG A 89 4.32 -3.43 10.87
CA ARG A 89 3.43 -3.00 11.96
C ARG A 89 2.09 -3.72 11.95
N ARG A 90 1.61 -4.14 10.79
CA ARG A 90 0.35 -4.86 10.65
C ARG A 90 0.47 -6.34 10.97
N LEU A 91 1.68 -6.89 10.88
CA LEU A 91 1.93 -8.33 11.05
C LEU A 91 2.38 -8.69 12.47
N VAL A 92 2.84 -7.74 13.28
CA VAL A 92 3.31 -8.01 14.63
C VAL A 92 2.26 -7.62 15.67
N ASP A 93 2.31 -8.26 16.84
CA ASP A 93 1.38 -7.98 17.93
C ASP A 93 1.66 -6.63 18.59
N ASN A 94 2.93 -6.22 18.61
CA ASN A 94 3.34 -4.97 19.24
C ASN A 94 4.07 -4.07 18.25
N ALA A 95 3.35 -3.12 17.70
CA ALA A 95 3.90 -2.20 16.70
C ALA A 95 5.06 -1.35 17.23
N ALA A 96 5.15 -1.16 18.55
CA ALA A 96 6.25 -0.40 19.14
C ALA A 96 7.61 -1.06 18.89
N VAL A 97 7.64 -2.39 18.70
CA VAL A 97 8.87 -3.09 18.33
C VAL A 97 9.34 -2.64 16.95
N VAL A 98 8.42 -2.47 16.01
CA VAL A 98 8.76 -2.00 14.66
C VAL A 98 9.25 -0.57 14.71
N ASP A 99 8.60 0.28 15.51
CA ASP A 99 9.03 1.67 15.68
C ASP A 99 10.45 1.75 16.23
N GLN A 100 10.79 0.87 17.19
CA GLN A 100 12.13 0.81 17.77
C GLN A 100 13.15 0.37 16.73
N VAL A 101 12.83 -0.64 15.92
CA VAL A 101 13.73 -1.10 14.84
C VAL A 101 13.98 0.02 13.84
N GLU A 102 12.93 0.72 13.44
CA GLU A 102 13.05 1.84 12.52
C GLU A 102 13.96 2.94 13.09
N HIS A 103 13.77 3.25 14.35
CA HIS A 103 14.61 4.21 15.06
C HIS A 103 16.08 3.76 15.11
N ASP A 104 16.30 2.48 15.44
CA ASP A 104 17.66 1.92 15.54
C ASP A 104 18.37 1.87 14.19
N MET A 105 17.61 1.79 13.10
CA MET A 105 18.16 1.87 11.75
C MET A 105 18.41 3.32 11.32
N LEU A 106 18.22 4.27 12.21
CA LEU A 106 18.48 5.70 12.00
C LEU A 106 17.64 6.34 10.91
N PHE A 107 16.49 5.77 10.60
CA PHE A 107 15.56 6.38 9.65
C PHE A 107 14.75 7.52 10.27
N ALA A 108 14.38 7.38 11.55
CA ALA A 108 13.65 8.42 12.23
C ALA A 108 14.55 9.64 12.42
N GLY A 109 14.04 10.81 12.13
CA GLY A 109 14.79 12.05 12.25
C GLY A 109 15.60 12.46 11.03
N PHE A 110 15.78 11.57 10.06
CA PHE A 110 16.48 11.92 8.83
C PHE A 110 15.53 12.51 7.78
N ASP A 111 14.24 12.27 7.92
CA ASP A 111 13.32 12.59 6.83
C ASP A 111 11.92 12.94 7.33
N SER A 112 11.85 13.88 8.25
CA SER A 112 10.57 14.31 8.80
C SER A 112 9.71 15.05 7.74
N SER A 113 10.34 15.59 6.69
CA SER A 113 9.63 16.32 5.64
C SER A 113 8.95 15.40 4.63
N VAL A 114 9.33 14.12 4.58
CA VAL A 114 8.81 13.14 3.61
C VAL A 114 8.06 12.02 4.32
N ASN A 115 7.59 12.26 5.50
CA ASN A 115 6.80 11.27 6.22
C ASN A 115 5.40 11.20 5.60
N GLN A 116 5.32 10.56 4.45
CA GLN A 116 4.14 10.54 3.60
C GLN A 116 3.40 9.21 3.72
N VAL A 117 3.10 8.82 4.95
CA VAL A 117 2.24 7.67 5.19
C VAL A 117 0.88 8.18 5.64
N LEU A 118 -0.14 7.96 4.82
CA LEU A 118 -1.51 8.36 5.12
C LEU A 118 -2.34 7.13 5.42
N LYS A 119 -3.17 7.22 6.45
CA LYS A 119 -3.98 6.10 6.93
C LYS A 119 -5.45 6.45 6.87
N PHE A 120 -6.24 5.54 6.35
CA PHE A 120 -7.69 5.70 6.20
C PHE A 120 -8.41 4.46 6.72
N LYS A 121 -9.64 4.65 7.15
CA LYS A 121 -10.53 3.57 7.63
C LYS A 121 -11.91 3.74 7.00
N GLY A 122 -12.58 2.64 6.85
CA GLY A 122 -13.93 2.61 6.32
C GLY A 122 -13.94 2.62 4.80
#